data_bbdda3ca7e245dd65bb1e623ecd4dec6
#
_entry.id   bbdda3ca7e245dd65bb1e623ecd4dec6
#
_cell.length_a   1.000
_cell.length_b   1.000
_cell.length_c   1.000
_cell.angle_alpha   90.00
_cell.angle_beta   90.00
_cell.angle_gamma   90.00
#
_symmetry.space_group_name_H-M   'P 1'
#
loop_
_entity.id
_entity.type
_entity.pdbx_description
1 polymer ?
#
loop_
_entity_poly.entity_id
_entity_poly.type
_entity_poly.pdbx_seq_one_letter_code
_entity_poly.pdbx_strand_id
1 'polypeptide(L)'
;VGAVATQSFVDASYGPLGLSLLKAGRSAPDALAGLLAADAGRDVRQVAMIDAAGRVAAHTGARCVEAAGHHVGKDYSVQANMMRNATVWPAMAKAFEETKGDLAERMLAALEAAEAAGGDIRGKQSAALIVVSGNPTGRAWQDRLFDLRVEDSPAPLPELRRLVTLARAYALMNEGDLAVERKDDAGALKAYSAAQAIVPGNAEMTYWTAVSLVGMGRVDEALPLFRKVFAIDRSWAEMTPRLPKSGLLPDDPALLGRILREAPDAR
;
A
#
# COMPACT_ATOMS: atom_id res chain seq x y z
N VAL A 1 -18.16 0.88 -5.37
CA VAL A 1 -19.38 1.56 -4.92
C VAL A 1 -19.08 2.66 -3.92
N GLY A 2 -18.00 2.56 -3.13
CA GLY A 2 -17.62 3.54 -2.13
C GLY A 2 -16.82 2.92 -1.00
N ALA A 3 -16.64 3.68 0.08
CA ALA A 3 -15.96 3.24 1.29
C ALA A 3 -16.74 3.64 2.54
N VAL A 4 -16.60 2.87 3.60
CA VAL A 4 -17.17 3.10 4.93
C VAL A 4 -16.09 2.92 5.98
N ALA A 5 -15.98 3.87 6.91
CA ALA A 5 -15.15 3.77 8.10
C ALA A 5 -16.03 3.92 9.34
N THR A 6 -15.90 3.01 10.32
CA THR A 6 -16.61 3.06 11.59
C THR A 6 -15.63 2.86 12.74
N GLN A 7 -15.74 3.66 13.77
CA GLN A 7 -14.83 3.72 14.91
C GLN A 7 -15.50 4.27 16.18
N SER A 8 -14.75 4.56 17.22
CA SER A 8 -15.23 4.90 18.59
C SER A 8 -15.85 3.66 19.26
N PHE A 9 -17.03 3.72 19.81
CA PHE A 9 -17.76 2.50 20.16
C PHE A 9 -18.28 1.87 18.86
N VAL A 10 -17.43 1.05 18.25
CA VAL A 10 -17.62 0.55 16.90
C VAL A 10 -18.84 -0.36 16.81
N ASP A 11 -19.65 -0.12 15.76
CA ASP A 11 -20.58 -1.11 15.25
C ASP A 11 -20.13 -1.51 13.84
N ALA A 12 -19.58 -2.72 13.74
CA ALA A 12 -19.03 -3.21 12.49
C ALA A 12 -20.08 -3.36 11.38
N SER A 13 -21.37 -3.42 11.74
CA SER A 13 -22.46 -3.57 10.77
C SER A 13 -22.60 -2.35 9.83
N TYR A 14 -22.15 -1.16 10.24
CA TYR A 14 -22.11 0.02 9.36
C TYR A 14 -21.32 -0.24 8.06
N GLY A 15 -20.25 -1.05 8.12
CA GLY A 15 -19.47 -1.42 6.94
C GLY A 15 -20.30 -2.11 5.87
N PRO A 16 -20.74 -3.37 6.09
CA PRO A 16 -21.48 -4.15 5.09
C PRO A 16 -22.84 -3.53 4.75
N LEU A 17 -23.58 -2.96 5.72
CA LEU A 17 -24.87 -2.33 5.46
C LEU A 17 -24.70 -1.04 4.64
N GLY A 18 -23.73 -0.19 4.99
CA GLY A 18 -23.42 1.02 4.25
C GLY A 18 -23.04 0.70 2.79
N LEU A 19 -22.12 -0.24 2.59
CA LEU A 19 -21.74 -0.67 1.22
C LEU A 19 -22.91 -1.26 0.45
N SER A 20 -23.83 -1.98 1.10
CA SER A 20 -25.04 -2.51 0.47
C SER A 20 -25.98 -1.40 0.02
N LEU A 21 -26.17 -0.35 0.82
CA LEU A 21 -26.96 0.82 0.45
C LEU A 21 -26.34 1.59 -0.71
N LEU A 22 -25.00 1.81 -0.69
CA LEU A 22 -24.27 2.44 -1.79
C LEU A 22 -24.40 1.60 -3.09
N LYS A 23 -24.31 0.28 -2.98
CA LYS A 23 -24.50 -0.64 -4.11
C LYS A 23 -25.92 -0.59 -4.66
N ALA A 24 -26.91 -0.35 -3.81
CA ALA A 24 -28.32 -0.14 -4.21
C ALA A 24 -28.58 1.27 -4.78
N GLY A 25 -27.55 2.10 -4.97
CA GLY A 25 -27.64 3.43 -5.57
C GLY A 25 -27.97 4.57 -4.59
N ARG A 26 -27.98 4.31 -3.29
CA ARG A 26 -28.14 5.40 -2.30
C ARG A 26 -26.88 6.25 -2.24
N SER A 27 -27.03 7.55 -2.02
CA SER A 27 -25.90 8.45 -1.76
C SER A 27 -25.27 8.14 -0.41
N ALA A 28 -23.98 8.46 -0.22
CA ALA A 28 -23.33 8.29 1.07
C ALA A 28 -24.04 9.09 2.20
N PRO A 29 -24.48 10.34 1.98
CA PRO A 29 -25.31 11.05 2.98
C PRO A 29 -26.61 10.32 3.34
N ASP A 30 -27.37 9.86 2.35
CA ASP A 30 -28.66 9.16 2.62
C ASP A 30 -28.43 7.82 3.32
N ALA A 31 -27.39 7.06 2.90
CA ALA A 31 -27.04 5.79 3.52
C ALA A 31 -26.63 5.96 4.98
N LEU A 32 -25.78 6.94 5.28
CA LEU A 32 -25.35 7.21 6.65
C LEU A 32 -26.52 7.69 7.51
N ALA A 33 -27.34 8.62 7.01
CA ALA A 33 -28.51 9.15 7.73
C ALA A 33 -29.50 8.02 8.08
N GLY A 34 -29.79 7.11 7.12
CA GLY A 34 -30.67 5.96 7.34
C GLY A 34 -30.15 5.00 8.41
N LEU A 35 -28.87 4.68 8.42
CA LEU A 35 -28.26 3.78 9.42
C LEU A 35 -28.23 4.44 10.81
N LEU A 36 -27.88 5.74 10.90
CA LEU A 36 -27.90 6.47 12.16
C LEU A 36 -29.31 6.60 12.74
N ALA A 37 -30.35 6.75 11.93
CA ALA A 37 -31.71 6.81 12.37
C ALA A 37 -32.19 5.50 13.04
N ALA A 38 -31.65 4.37 12.57
CA ALA A 38 -31.98 3.04 13.12
C ALA A 38 -31.09 2.65 14.34
N ASP A 39 -29.97 3.33 14.57
CA ASP A 39 -29.04 3.02 15.66
C ASP A 39 -29.37 3.84 16.93
N ALA A 40 -29.88 3.18 17.95
CA ALA A 40 -30.08 3.80 19.26
C ALA A 40 -28.76 4.24 19.94
N GLY A 41 -27.62 3.64 19.52
CA GLY A 41 -26.30 3.95 20.03
C GLY A 41 -25.54 5.04 19.24
N ARG A 42 -26.16 5.70 18.27
CA ARG A 42 -25.50 6.67 17.36
C ARG A 42 -24.67 7.75 18.08
N ASP A 43 -25.06 8.12 19.30
CA ASP A 43 -24.36 9.17 20.05
C ASP A 43 -22.93 8.79 20.48
N VAL A 44 -22.59 7.52 20.49
CA VAL A 44 -21.24 7.02 20.79
C VAL A 44 -20.50 6.50 19.56
N ARG A 45 -21.09 6.62 18.34
CA ARG A 45 -20.48 6.19 17.08
C ARG A 45 -19.69 7.31 16.42
N GLN A 46 -18.66 6.93 15.70
CA GLN A 46 -18.02 7.81 14.70
C GLN A 46 -17.93 7.06 13.38
N VAL A 47 -18.62 7.54 12.37
CA VAL A 47 -18.78 6.85 11.08
C VAL A 47 -18.62 7.84 9.94
N ALA A 48 -17.92 7.43 8.88
CA ALA A 48 -17.85 8.18 7.63
C ALA A 48 -18.11 7.28 6.43
N MET A 49 -18.72 7.84 5.40
CA MET A 49 -19.03 7.17 4.15
C MET A 49 -18.69 8.07 2.97
N ILE A 50 -18.17 7.48 1.91
CA ILE A 50 -17.98 8.11 0.61
C ILE A 50 -18.53 7.19 -0.47
N ASP A 51 -19.24 7.73 -1.45
CA ASP A 51 -19.73 6.97 -2.61
C ASP A 51 -18.84 7.19 -3.86
N ALA A 52 -19.12 6.43 -4.90
CA ALA A 52 -18.36 6.48 -6.15
C ALA A 52 -18.49 7.82 -6.91
N ALA A 53 -19.44 8.67 -6.54
CA ALA A 53 -19.60 10.03 -7.08
C ALA A 53 -18.84 11.08 -6.25
N GLY A 54 -18.08 10.66 -5.22
CA GLY A 54 -17.33 11.55 -4.34
C GLY A 54 -18.18 12.25 -3.27
N ARG A 55 -19.47 11.89 -3.12
CA ARG A 55 -20.32 12.45 -2.08
C ARG A 55 -19.93 11.83 -0.73
N VAL A 56 -19.72 12.68 0.25
CA VAL A 56 -19.18 12.30 1.57
C VAL A 56 -20.17 12.67 2.67
N ALA A 57 -20.26 11.83 3.68
CA ALA A 57 -20.90 12.15 4.95
C ALA A 57 -20.10 11.58 6.10
N ALA A 58 -20.03 12.31 7.22
CA ALA A 58 -19.40 11.86 8.45
C ALA A 58 -20.27 12.22 9.65
N HIS A 59 -20.19 11.37 10.68
CA HIS A 59 -20.87 11.55 11.96
C HIS A 59 -19.87 11.34 13.09
N THR A 60 -19.85 12.26 14.03
CA THR A 60 -19.20 12.08 15.33
C THR A 60 -20.26 12.28 16.40
N GLY A 61 -20.63 11.23 17.09
CA GLY A 61 -21.68 11.26 18.10
C GLY A 61 -21.30 12.17 19.29
N ALA A 62 -22.29 12.82 19.88
CA ALA A 62 -22.11 13.79 20.96
C ALA A 62 -21.50 13.19 22.24
N ARG A 63 -21.52 11.86 22.37
CA ARG A 63 -20.97 11.10 23.51
C ARG A 63 -19.70 10.33 23.16
N CYS A 64 -19.07 10.59 21.98
CA CYS A 64 -17.72 10.14 21.74
C CYS A 64 -16.78 10.75 22.78
N VAL A 65 -15.76 9.99 23.20
CA VAL A 65 -14.75 10.48 24.15
C VAL A 65 -14.09 11.74 23.61
N GLU A 66 -13.94 12.75 24.44
CA GLU A 66 -13.45 14.10 24.10
C GLU A 66 -12.18 14.09 23.25
N ALA A 67 -11.95 15.23 22.58
CA ALA A 67 -11.09 15.37 21.42
C ALA A 67 -11.48 14.38 20.31
N ALA A 68 -12.76 14.35 19.98
CA ALA A 68 -13.37 13.67 18.86
C ALA A 68 -13.97 14.67 17.87
N GLY A 69 -13.80 14.42 16.59
CA GLY A 69 -14.34 15.26 15.54
C GLY A 69 -14.02 14.73 14.15
N HIS A 70 -14.52 15.41 13.14
CA HIS A 70 -14.26 15.09 11.74
C HIS A 70 -14.20 16.37 10.91
N HIS A 71 -13.62 16.24 9.72
CA HIS A 71 -13.70 17.25 8.67
C HIS A 71 -14.17 16.57 7.39
N VAL A 72 -15.15 17.16 6.72
CA VAL A 72 -15.62 16.73 5.40
C VAL A 72 -15.12 17.74 4.38
N GLY A 73 -14.24 17.31 3.50
CA GLY A 73 -13.73 18.08 2.37
C GLY A 73 -14.33 17.59 1.05
N LYS A 74 -13.81 18.11 -0.05
CA LYS A 74 -14.22 17.68 -1.38
C LYS A 74 -13.66 16.28 -1.67
N ASP A 75 -14.58 15.32 -1.85
CA ASP A 75 -14.26 13.92 -2.18
C ASP A 75 -13.44 13.18 -1.09
N TYR A 76 -13.45 13.65 0.16
CA TYR A 76 -12.80 12.98 1.29
C TYR A 76 -13.41 13.37 2.63
N SER A 77 -13.12 12.57 3.66
CA SER A 77 -13.27 12.98 5.05
C SER A 77 -12.10 12.46 5.89
N VAL A 78 -11.83 13.16 6.98
CA VAL A 78 -10.96 12.70 8.05
C VAL A 78 -11.72 12.74 9.37
N GLN A 79 -11.49 11.78 10.21
CA GLN A 79 -12.11 11.69 11.53
C GLN A 79 -11.15 11.12 12.56
N ALA A 80 -11.31 11.57 13.80
CA ALA A 80 -10.51 11.15 14.92
C ALA A 80 -11.33 11.19 16.21
N ASN A 81 -11.03 10.32 17.14
CA ASN A 81 -11.61 10.30 18.48
C ASN A 81 -10.56 9.87 19.50
N MET A 82 -10.74 10.22 20.77
CA MET A 82 -9.78 9.96 21.86
C MET A 82 -8.39 10.56 21.57
N MET A 83 -8.36 11.70 20.89
CA MET A 83 -7.10 12.36 20.56
C MET A 83 -6.56 13.14 21.75
N ARG A 84 -5.29 13.53 21.69
CA ARG A 84 -4.69 14.39 22.73
C ARG A 84 -5.30 15.79 22.73
N ASN A 85 -5.82 16.26 21.60
CA ASN A 85 -6.45 17.57 21.44
C ASN A 85 -7.26 17.66 20.14
N ALA A 86 -8.01 18.76 19.99
CA ALA A 86 -8.92 18.99 18.86
C ALA A 86 -8.23 19.51 17.58
N THR A 87 -6.92 19.65 17.55
CA THR A 87 -6.19 20.09 16.34
C THR A 87 -5.85 18.94 15.38
N VAL A 88 -6.08 17.68 15.79
CA VAL A 88 -5.67 16.48 15.06
C VAL A 88 -6.38 16.39 13.70
N TRP A 89 -7.73 16.39 13.65
CA TRP A 89 -8.43 16.24 12.38
C TRP A 89 -8.31 17.45 11.45
N PRO A 90 -8.20 18.73 11.90
CA PRO A 90 -7.82 19.83 11.04
C PRO A 90 -6.44 19.67 10.42
N ALA A 91 -5.44 19.17 11.18
CA ALA A 91 -4.09 18.89 10.67
C ALA A 91 -4.11 17.78 9.60
N MET A 92 -4.91 16.72 9.81
CA MET A 92 -5.12 15.65 8.83
C MET A 92 -5.69 16.20 7.52
N ALA A 93 -6.75 17.02 7.60
CA ALA A 93 -7.40 17.62 6.43
C ALA A 93 -6.42 18.49 5.64
N LYS A 94 -5.70 19.38 6.32
CA LYS A 94 -4.68 20.24 5.71
C LYS A 94 -3.61 19.41 5.00
N ALA A 95 -3.05 18.40 5.66
CA ALA A 95 -2.00 17.56 5.09
C ALA A 95 -2.52 16.78 3.87
N PHE A 96 -3.75 16.25 3.92
CA PHE A 96 -4.37 15.57 2.79
C PHE A 96 -4.55 16.48 1.57
N GLU A 97 -4.92 17.74 1.76
CA GLU A 97 -5.15 18.72 0.69
C GLU A 97 -3.83 19.23 0.09
N GLU A 98 -2.83 19.50 0.92
CA GLU A 98 -1.57 20.12 0.49
C GLU A 98 -0.58 19.10 -0.10
N THR A 99 -0.67 17.82 0.28
CA THR A 99 0.26 16.79 -0.18
C THR A 99 0.04 16.44 -1.64
N LYS A 100 1.14 16.47 -2.41
CA LYS A 100 1.17 16.02 -3.81
C LYS A 100 1.44 14.51 -3.87
N GLY A 101 0.94 13.87 -4.93
CA GLY A 101 1.14 12.44 -5.16
C GLY A 101 -0.16 11.67 -5.29
N ASP A 102 -0.05 10.35 -5.22
CA ASP A 102 -1.21 9.44 -5.29
C ASP A 102 -2.03 9.44 -3.98
N LEU A 103 -3.16 8.74 -4.00
CA LEU A 103 -4.04 8.68 -2.84
C LEU A 103 -3.35 8.06 -1.61
N ALA A 104 -2.50 7.04 -1.80
CA ALA A 104 -1.79 6.40 -0.69
C ALA A 104 -0.84 7.38 0.01
N GLU A 105 -0.11 8.22 -0.76
CA GLU A 105 0.78 9.24 -0.18
C GLU A 105 0.00 10.30 0.60
N ARG A 106 -1.11 10.78 0.05
CA ARG A 106 -1.96 11.79 0.69
C ARG A 106 -2.60 11.26 1.99
N MET A 107 -3.07 10.00 1.98
CA MET A 107 -3.62 9.34 3.18
C MET A 107 -2.55 9.14 4.25
N LEU A 108 -1.35 8.72 3.86
CA LEU A 108 -0.24 8.53 4.77
C LEU A 108 0.20 9.85 5.41
N ALA A 109 0.30 10.92 4.61
CA ALA A 109 0.59 12.27 5.11
C ALA A 109 -0.46 12.76 6.12
N ALA A 110 -1.75 12.46 5.89
CA ALA A 110 -2.80 12.79 6.84
C ALA A 110 -2.63 12.06 8.18
N LEU A 111 -2.26 10.77 8.16
CA LEU A 111 -1.98 10.01 9.38
C LEU A 111 -0.74 10.53 10.13
N GLU A 112 0.31 10.88 9.40
CA GLU A 112 1.53 11.46 9.98
C GLU A 112 1.28 12.85 10.59
N ALA A 113 0.43 13.66 9.94
CA ALA A 113 0.01 14.94 10.49
C ALA A 113 -0.85 14.79 11.74
N ALA A 114 -1.70 13.74 11.81
CA ALA A 114 -2.44 13.40 13.02
C ALA A 114 -1.50 13.12 14.19
N GLU A 115 -0.49 12.30 13.95
CA GLU A 115 0.53 11.95 14.96
C GLU A 115 1.33 13.19 15.40
N ALA A 116 1.76 14.02 14.45
CA ALA A 116 2.50 15.25 14.73
C ALA A 116 1.67 16.28 15.53
N ALA A 117 0.34 16.30 15.33
CA ALA A 117 -0.59 17.15 16.08
C ALA A 117 -0.90 16.65 17.50
N GLY A 118 -0.32 15.52 17.90
CA GLY A 118 -0.46 14.93 19.23
C GLY A 118 -1.01 13.50 19.22
N GLY A 119 -1.66 13.05 18.17
CA GLY A 119 -2.11 11.68 17.99
C GLY A 119 -3.13 11.20 19.01
N ASP A 120 -3.25 9.89 19.11
CA ASP A 120 -4.11 9.21 20.09
C ASP A 120 -3.54 9.35 21.50
N ILE A 121 -4.37 9.71 22.47
CA ILE A 121 -3.94 9.90 23.85
C ILE A 121 -3.41 8.61 24.50
N ARG A 122 -3.82 7.46 24.01
CA ARG A 122 -3.38 6.14 24.48
C ARG A 122 -2.00 5.74 23.95
N GLY A 123 -1.51 6.37 22.87
CA GLY A 123 -0.27 6.06 22.18
C GLY A 123 -0.47 5.42 20.83
N LYS A 124 0.53 4.68 20.37
CA LYS A 124 0.65 4.08 19.04
C LYS A 124 0.61 2.57 19.14
N GLN A 125 -0.06 1.90 18.20
CA GLN A 125 -0.09 0.44 18.19
C GLN A 125 -0.14 -0.09 16.76
N SER A 126 -1.09 0.34 15.95
CA SER A 126 -1.36 -0.24 14.63
C SER A 126 -1.65 0.83 13.59
N ALA A 127 -1.53 0.46 12.32
CA ALA A 127 -1.94 1.28 11.19
C ALA A 127 -2.35 0.40 10.01
N ALA A 128 -3.28 0.88 9.19
CA ALA A 128 -3.68 0.19 7.98
C ALA A 128 -3.97 1.19 6.85
N LEU A 129 -3.81 0.74 5.62
CA LEU A 129 -4.11 1.51 4.43
C LEU A 129 -4.69 0.59 3.36
N ILE A 130 -5.88 0.92 2.87
CA ILE A 130 -6.53 0.22 1.77
C ILE A 130 -6.81 1.23 0.67
N VAL A 131 -6.36 0.94 -0.55
CA VAL A 131 -6.69 1.72 -1.75
C VAL A 131 -7.20 0.76 -2.82
N VAL A 132 -8.32 1.10 -3.40
CA VAL A 132 -8.91 0.33 -4.51
C VAL A 132 -8.97 1.18 -5.78
N SER A 133 -8.98 0.52 -6.93
CA SER A 133 -9.10 1.18 -8.23
C SER A 133 -10.45 1.91 -8.36
N GLY A 134 -10.41 3.12 -8.90
CA GLY A 134 -11.61 3.85 -9.31
C GLY A 134 -12.30 3.25 -10.54
N ASN A 135 -11.61 2.39 -11.29
CA ASN A 135 -12.12 1.70 -12.48
C ASN A 135 -12.25 0.20 -12.17
N PRO A 136 -13.41 -0.26 -11.66
CA PRO A 136 -13.57 -1.64 -11.24
C PRO A 136 -13.52 -2.58 -12.43
N THR A 137 -12.73 -3.65 -12.33
CA THR A 137 -12.64 -4.72 -13.34
C THR A 137 -13.71 -5.79 -13.15
N GLY A 138 -14.46 -5.76 -12.05
CA GLY A 138 -15.32 -6.84 -11.59
C GLY A 138 -14.57 -7.97 -10.90
N ARG A 139 -13.26 -7.87 -10.78
CA ARG A 139 -12.36 -8.83 -10.12
C ARG A 139 -11.73 -8.17 -8.90
N ALA A 140 -12.34 -8.34 -7.75
CA ALA A 140 -11.96 -7.66 -6.52
C ALA A 140 -10.46 -7.81 -6.15
N TRP A 141 -9.84 -8.93 -6.52
CA TRP A 141 -8.41 -9.17 -6.28
C TRP A 141 -7.49 -8.33 -7.18
N GLN A 142 -7.94 -7.88 -8.35
CA GLN A 142 -7.19 -6.97 -9.23
C GLN A 142 -7.42 -5.50 -8.88
N ASP A 143 -8.56 -5.21 -8.26
CA ASP A 143 -8.96 -3.83 -7.96
C ASP A 143 -8.31 -3.29 -6.68
N ARG A 144 -7.62 -4.13 -5.90
CA ARG A 144 -6.86 -3.71 -4.72
C ARG A 144 -5.47 -3.22 -5.12
N LEU A 145 -5.25 -1.92 -5.03
CA LEU A 145 -3.95 -1.30 -5.30
C LEU A 145 -3.04 -1.38 -4.07
N PHE A 146 -3.60 -1.19 -2.88
CA PHE A 146 -2.94 -1.38 -1.59
C PHE A 146 -3.91 -2.05 -0.61
N ASP A 147 -3.41 -2.99 0.18
CA ASP A 147 -4.07 -3.57 1.36
C ASP A 147 -2.95 -3.89 2.36
N LEU A 148 -2.55 -2.87 3.10
CA LEU A 148 -1.36 -2.90 3.95
C LEU A 148 -1.78 -2.74 5.41
N ARG A 149 -1.15 -3.51 6.30
CA ARG A 149 -1.46 -3.54 7.72
C ARG A 149 -0.21 -3.64 8.56
N VAL A 150 -0.19 -2.90 9.63
CA VAL A 150 0.75 -3.02 10.73
C VAL A 150 -0.09 -3.34 11.95
N GLU A 151 -0.11 -4.59 12.36
CA GLU A 151 -1.02 -5.10 13.40
C GLU A 151 -0.61 -4.64 14.79
N ASP A 152 0.69 -4.65 15.09
CA ASP A 152 1.24 -4.23 16.37
C ASP A 152 2.69 -3.75 16.19
N SER A 153 2.95 -2.49 16.53
CA SER A 153 4.27 -1.88 16.43
C SER A 153 4.34 -0.62 17.30
N PRO A 154 5.48 -0.34 17.94
CA PRO A 154 5.71 0.94 18.61
C PRO A 154 5.88 2.12 17.63
N ALA A 155 6.07 1.83 16.33
CA ALA A 155 6.25 2.82 15.27
C ALA A 155 5.40 2.45 14.02
N PRO A 156 4.05 2.41 14.11
CA PRO A 156 3.21 1.86 13.07
C PRO A 156 3.21 2.69 11.78
N LEU A 157 3.31 4.02 11.85
CA LEU A 157 3.31 4.88 10.66
C LEU A 157 4.62 4.80 9.86
N PRO A 158 5.82 4.85 10.48
CA PRO A 158 7.07 4.56 9.77
C PRO A 158 7.07 3.20 9.07
N GLU A 159 6.52 2.17 9.73
CA GLU A 159 6.41 0.84 9.15
C GLU A 159 5.38 0.81 7.99
N LEU A 160 4.23 1.45 8.14
CA LEU A 160 3.25 1.56 7.06
C LEU A 160 3.85 2.30 5.85
N ARG A 161 4.62 3.38 6.05
CA ARG A 161 5.33 4.09 4.98
C ARG A 161 6.33 3.18 4.27
N ARG A 162 7.08 2.38 5.02
CA ARG A 162 7.99 1.37 4.46
C ARG A 162 7.24 0.37 3.60
N LEU A 163 6.09 -0.13 4.08
CA LEU A 163 5.24 -1.07 3.34
C LEU A 163 4.65 -0.46 2.07
N VAL A 164 4.21 0.81 2.08
CA VAL A 164 3.75 1.52 0.88
C VAL A 164 4.86 1.62 -0.16
N THR A 165 6.07 1.98 0.27
CA THR A 165 7.25 2.05 -0.61
C THR A 165 7.56 0.69 -1.23
N LEU A 166 7.54 -0.36 -0.42
CA LEU A 166 7.81 -1.73 -0.86
C LEU A 166 6.73 -2.23 -1.82
N ALA A 167 5.45 -1.97 -1.53
CA ALA A 167 4.34 -2.36 -2.40
C ALA A 167 4.43 -1.71 -3.79
N ARG A 168 4.83 -0.43 -3.87
CA ARG A 168 5.09 0.25 -5.16
C ARG A 168 6.22 -0.41 -5.95
N ALA A 169 7.30 -0.78 -5.27
CA ALA A 169 8.41 -1.48 -5.91
C ALA A 169 7.98 -2.86 -6.43
N TYR A 170 7.22 -3.64 -5.65
CA TYR A 170 6.69 -4.94 -6.10
C TYR A 170 5.65 -4.80 -7.21
N ALA A 171 4.87 -3.73 -7.28
CA ALA A 171 4.00 -3.49 -8.43
C ALA A 171 4.81 -3.35 -9.73
N LEU A 172 5.95 -2.65 -9.68
CA LEU A 172 6.88 -2.56 -10.82
C LEU A 172 7.56 -3.92 -11.12
N MET A 173 7.90 -4.72 -10.10
CA MET A 173 8.39 -6.08 -10.33
C MET A 173 7.37 -6.92 -11.10
N ASN A 174 6.10 -6.90 -10.69
CA ASN A 174 5.03 -7.59 -11.41
C ASN A 174 4.85 -7.10 -12.86
N GLU A 175 5.02 -5.80 -13.11
CA GLU A 175 5.04 -5.27 -14.49
C GLU A 175 6.20 -5.86 -15.29
N GLY A 176 7.36 -6.01 -14.66
CA GLY A 176 8.54 -6.66 -15.24
C GLY A 176 8.28 -8.12 -15.59
N ASP A 177 7.70 -8.89 -14.66
CA ASP A 177 7.36 -10.30 -14.87
C ASP A 177 6.40 -10.48 -16.05
N LEU A 178 5.36 -9.64 -16.12
CA LEU A 178 4.43 -9.64 -17.25
C LEU A 178 5.10 -9.22 -18.58
N ALA A 179 6.12 -8.39 -18.54
CA ALA A 179 6.91 -8.04 -19.73
C ALA A 179 7.77 -9.25 -20.18
N VAL A 180 8.39 -9.99 -19.26
CA VAL A 180 9.12 -11.24 -19.56
C VAL A 180 8.19 -12.26 -20.24
N GLU A 181 6.98 -12.47 -19.72
CA GLU A 181 5.99 -13.37 -20.34
C GLU A 181 5.67 -12.98 -21.79
N ARG A 182 5.63 -11.67 -22.07
CA ARG A 182 5.41 -11.15 -23.42
C ARG A 182 6.66 -11.09 -24.29
N LYS A 183 7.81 -11.53 -23.78
CA LYS A 183 9.13 -11.42 -24.43
C LYS A 183 9.53 -9.97 -24.72
N ASP A 184 9.11 -9.04 -23.86
CA ASP A 184 9.49 -7.63 -23.88
C ASP A 184 10.64 -7.39 -22.88
N ASP A 185 11.83 -7.80 -23.25
CA ASP A 185 13.02 -7.70 -22.38
C ASP A 185 13.34 -6.25 -21.99
N ALA A 186 13.11 -5.30 -22.91
CA ALA A 186 13.33 -3.88 -22.65
C ALA A 186 12.33 -3.32 -21.62
N GLY A 187 11.06 -3.70 -21.72
CA GLY A 187 10.03 -3.38 -20.76
C GLY A 187 10.32 -3.98 -19.39
N ALA A 188 10.75 -5.24 -19.35
CA ALA A 188 11.13 -5.92 -18.12
C ALA A 188 12.30 -5.21 -17.41
N LEU A 189 13.38 -4.92 -18.14
CA LEU A 189 14.53 -4.21 -17.60
C LEU A 189 14.14 -2.83 -17.05
N LYS A 190 13.31 -2.08 -17.79
CA LYS A 190 12.83 -0.78 -17.34
C LYS A 190 12.07 -0.88 -16.03
N ALA A 191 11.14 -1.83 -15.91
CA ALA A 191 10.32 -2.03 -14.74
C ALA A 191 11.15 -2.48 -13.52
N TYR A 192 12.02 -3.47 -13.66
CA TYR A 192 12.88 -3.94 -12.58
C TYR A 192 13.89 -2.88 -12.12
N SER A 193 14.46 -2.11 -13.06
CA SER A 193 15.37 -1.00 -12.71
C SER A 193 14.63 0.11 -11.94
N ALA A 194 13.38 0.40 -12.30
CA ALA A 194 12.56 1.35 -11.57
C ALA A 194 12.22 0.84 -10.15
N ALA A 195 11.90 -0.46 -10.00
CA ALA A 195 11.69 -1.08 -8.69
C ALA A 195 12.94 -0.98 -7.81
N GLN A 196 14.10 -1.31 -8.37
CA GLN A 196 15.39 -1.20 -7.68
C GLN A 196 15.73 0.22 -7.26
N ALA A 197 15.35 1.23 -8.06
CA ALA A 197 15.57 2.63 -7.70
C ALA A 197 14.73 3.07 -6.49
N ILE A 198 13.54 2.48 -6.31
CA ILE A 198 12.68 2.74 -5.14
C ILE A 198 13.26 2.09 -3.88
N VAL A 199 13.81 0.86 -3.98
CA VAL A 199 14.37 0.10 -2.86
C VAL A 199 15.78 -0.42 -3.21
N PRO A 200 16.81 0.45 -3.21
CA PRO A 200 18.14 0.12 -3.74
C PRO A 200 18.88 -1.03 -3.04
N GLY A 201 18.46 -1.36 -1.80
CA GLY A 201 19.06 -2.44 -0.99
C GLY A 201 18.37 -3.80 -1.16
N ASN A 202 17.30 -3.90 -1.94
CA ASN A 202 16.57 -5.15 -2.11
C ASN A 202 17.32 -6.10 -3.05
N ALA A 203 17.76 -7.24 -2.52
CA ALA A 203 18.52 -8.25 -3.26
C ALA A 203 17.70 -8.84 -4.41
N GLU A 204 16.42 -9.14 -4.18
CA GLU A 204 15.52 -9.73 -5.17
C GLU A 204 15.36 -8.84 -6.41
N MET A 205 15.09 -7.55 -6.21
CA MET A 205 14.93 -6.60 -7.32
C MET A 205 16.23 -6.46 -8.14
N THR A 206 17.38 -6.44 -7.46
CA THR A 206 18.69 -6.41 -8.11
C THR A 206 18.96 -7.70 -8.88
N TYR A 207 18.55 -8.86 -8.34
CA TYR A 207 18.73 -10.15 -8.96
C TYR A 207 17.94 -10.28 -10.26
N TRP A 208 16.65 -9.94 -10.26
CA TRP A 208 15.83 -10.03 -11.47
C TRP A 208 16.23 -9.02 -12.54
N THR A 209 16.74 -7.85 -12.14
CA THR A 209 17.39 -6.91 -13.09
C THR A 209 18.60 -7.57 -13.77
N ALA A 210 19.43 -8.28 -13.00
CA ALA A 210 20.59 -9.00 -13.57
C ALA A 210 20.17 -10.13 -14.51
N VAL A 211 19.16 -10.91 -14.15
CA VAL A 211 18.60 -11.97 -15.01
C VAL A 211 18.08 -11.39 -16.33
N SER A 212 17.35 -10.29 -16.29
CA SER A 212 16.86 -9.61 -17.52
C SER A 212 17.98 -9.11 -18.41
N LEU A 213 19.07 -8.56 -17.85
CA LEU A 213 20.24 -8.16 -18.60
C LEU A 213 20.89 -9.35 -19.31
N VAL A 214 20.95 -10.51 -18.67
CA VAL A 214 21.45 -11.74 -19.30
C VAL A 214 20.56 -12.16 -20.47
N GLY A 215 19.23 -12.13 -20.30
CA GLY A 215 18.26 -12.41 -21.37
C GLY A 215 18.45 -11.51 -22.60
N MET A 216 18.86 -10.25 -22.40
CA MET A 216 19.20 -9.29 -23.44
C MET A 216 20.62 -9.44 -24.02
N GLY A 217 21.41 -10.44 -23.60
CA GLY A 217 22.81 -10.61 -23.99
C GLY A 217 23.79 -9.63 -23.32
N ARG A 218 23.33 -8.80 -22.37
CA ARG A 218 24.13 -7.77 -21.66
C ARG A 218 24.81 -8.36 -20.43
N VAL A 219 25.51 -9.48 -20.60
CA VAL A 219 26.07 -10.29 -19.51
C VAL A 219 27.05 -9.50 -18.66
N ASP A 220 27.94 -8.71 -19.26
CA ASP A 220 28.97 -7.98 -18.54
C ASP A 220 28.39 -6.91 -17.59
N GLU A 221 27.21 -6.39 -17.92
CA GLU A 221 26.47 -5.48 -17.03
C GLU A 221 25.72 -6.22 -15.91
N ALA A 222 25.34 -7.47 -16.13
CA ALA A 222 24.67 -8.29 -15.14
C ALA A 222 25.62 -8.80 -14.06
N LEU A 223 26.86 -9.15 -14.39
CA LEU A 223 27.81 -9.75 -13.44
C LEU A 223 28.03 -8.95 -12.16
N PRO A 224 28.23 -7.61 -12.20
CA PRO A 224 28.34 -6.81 -10.98
C PRO A 224 27.11 -6.86 -10.08
N LEU A 225 25.91 -6.98 -10.69
CA LEU A 225 24.66 -7.09 -9.94
C LEU A 225 24.54 -8.45 -9.26
N PHE A 226 24.89 -9.56 -9.94
CA PHE A 226 24.96 -10.88 -9.32
C PHE A 226 25.96 -10.89 -8.16
N ARG A 227 27.15 -10.32 -8.32
CA ARG A 227 28.14 -10.17 -7.23
C ARG A 227 27.56 -9.48 -6.02
N LYS A 228 26.88 -8.34 -6.24
CA LYS A 228 26.22 -7.59 -5.17
C LYS A 228 25.18 -8.43 -4.43
N VAL A 229 24.32 -9.13 -5.17
CA VAL A 229 23.26 -9.97 -4.60
C VAL A 229 23.80 -11.16 -3.85
N PHE A 230 24.75 -11.89 -4.42
CA PHE A 230 25.36 -13.07 -3.80
C PHE A 230 26.16 -12.72 -2.54
N ALA A 231 26.68 -11.48 -2.46
CA ALA A 231 27.32 -10.97 -1.25
C ALA A 231 26.33 -10.63 -0.14
N ILE A 232 25.08 -10.28 -0.49
CA ILE A 232 24.00 -10.02 0.49
C ILE A 232 23.45 -11.35 1.02
N ASP A 233 23.13 -12.28 0.12
CA ASP A 233 22.56 -13.58 0.45
C ASP A 233 22.97 -14.63 -0.58
N ARG A 234 23.76 -15.60 -0.14
CA ARG A 234 24.30 -16.69 -0.96
C ARG A 234 23.24 -17.63 -1.53
N SER A 235 22.05 -17.69 -0.94
CA SER A 235 20.95 -18.52 -1.43
C SER A 235 20.54 -18.18 -2.87
N TRP A 236 20.77 -16.95 -3.30
CA TRP A 236 20.57 -16.53 -4.70
C TRP A 236 21.54 -17.24 -5.66
N ALA A 237 22.79 -17.45 -5.26
CA ALA A 237 23.73 -18.23 -6.06
C ALA A 237 23.32 -19.71 -6.16
N GLU A 238 22.75 -20.27 -5.10
CA GLU A 238 22.22 -21.64 -5.09
C GLU A 238 20.96 -21.80 -5.94
N MET A 239 20.15 -20.74 -6.06
CA MET A 239 18.96 -20.71 -6.90
C MET A 239 19.31 -20.59 -8.40
N THR A 240 20.35 -19.84 -8.74
CA THR A 240 20.70 -19.49 -10.13
C THR A 240 20.79 -20.71 -11.07
N PRO A 241 21.37 -21.87 -10.68
CA PRO A 241 21.41 -23.07 -11.54
C PRO A 241 20.05 -23.68 -11.87
N ARG A 242 18.99 -23.27 -11.21
CA ARG A 242 17.63 -23.77 -11.44
C ARG A 242 16.89 -23.00 -12.54
N LEU A 243 17.36 -21.79 -12.88
CA LEU A 243 16.67 -20.88 -13.83
C LEU A 243 16.66 -21.37 -15.29
N PRO A 244 17.71 -22.05 -15.82
CA PRO A 244 17.66 -22.53 -17.21
C PRO A 244 16.49 -23.48 -17.47
N LYS A 245 16.18 -24.39 -16.53
CA LYS A 245 15.03 -25.30 -16.64
C LYS A 245 13.69 -24.56 -16.76
N SER A 246 13.60 -23.38 -16.18
CA SER A 246 12.39 -22.51 -16.23
C SER A 246 12.41 -21.54 -17.39
N GLY A 247 13.43 -21.57 -18.24
CA GLY A 247 13.58 -20.66 -19.37
C GLY A 247 13.91 -19.20 -19.00
N LEU A 248 14.31 -18.96 -17.73
CA LEU A 248 14.64 -17.62 -17.23
C LEU A 248 16.10 -17.24 -17.44
N LEU A 249 16.96 -18.23 -17.69
CA LEU A 249 18.33 -18.05 -18.16
C LEU A 249 18.59 -18.97 -19.36
N PRO A 250 19.52 -18.62 -20.26
CA PRO A 250 19.99 -19.55 -21.28
C PRO A 250 20.53 -20.85 -20.67
N ASP A 251 20.26 -21.97 -21.33
CA ASP A 251 20.87 -23.27 -20.98
C ASP A 251 22.29 -23.34 -21.54
N ASP A 252 23.18 -22.56 -20.93
CA ASP A 252 24.60 -22.43 -21.28
C ASP A 252 25.47 -22.65 -20.03
N PRO A 253 26.14 -23.80 -19.90
CA PRO A 253 27.00 -24.10 -18.75
C PRO A 253 28.17 -23.11 -18.60
N ALA A 254 28.71 -22.55 -19.69
CA ALA A 254 29.81 -21.61 -19.62
C ALA A 254 29.34 -20.24 -19.05
N LEU A 255 28.18 -19.78 -19.50
CA LEU A 255 27.54 -18.57 -18.98
C LEU A 255 27.18 -18.76 -17.50
N LEU A 256 26.54 -19.87 -17.15
CA LEU A 256 26.18 -20.18 -15.75
C LEU A 256 27.44 -20.19 -14.86
N GLY A 257 28.52 -20.81 -15.33
CA GLY A 257 29.80 -20.80 -14.63
C GLY A 257 30.40 -19.40 -14.46
N ARG A 258 30.19 -18.48 -15.42
CA ARG A 258 30.61 -17.07 -15.28
C ARG A 258 29.82 -16.38 -14.17
N ILE A 259 28.51 -16.55 -14.16
CA ILE A 259 27.62 -15.94 -13.16
C ILE A 259 27.95 -16.46 -11.76
N LEU A 260 28.12 -17.78 -11.58
CA LEU A 260 28.40 -18.39 -10.29
C LEU A 260 29.77 -18.01 -9.71
N ARG A 261 30.75 -17.66 -10.53
CA ARG A 261 32.05 -17.13 -10.07
C ARG A 261 31.94 -15.76 -9.39
N GLU A 262 30.81 -15.06 -9.55
CA GLU A 262 30.54 -13.81 -8.85
C GLU A 262 30.17 -14.02 -7.37
N ALA A 263 29.88 -15.26 -6.97
CA ALA A 263 29.63 -15.59 -5.57
C ALA A 263 30.94 -15.50 -4.75
N PRO A 264 30.93 -14.90 -3.57
CA PRO A 264 32.10 -14.90 -2.70
C PRO A 264 32.44 -16.33 -2.26
N ASP A 265 33.73 -16.61 -2.06
CA ASP A 265 34.19 -17.88 -1.52
C ASP A 265 33.47 -18.22 -0.21
N ALA A 266 33.21 -19.52 0.01
CA ALA A 266 32.64 -19.97 1.27
C ALA A 266 33.66 -19.68 2.38
N ARG A 267 33.31 -18.81 3.31
CA ARG A 267 34.08 -18.61 4.54
C ARG A 267 33.81 -19.72 5.54
#